data_7292cc771916f0282426b1266264e46b
#
_entry.id   7292cc771916f0282426b1266264e46b
#
_cell.length_a   1.000
_cell.length_b   1.000
_cell.length_c   1.000
_cell.angle_alpha   90.00
_cell.angle_beta   90.00
_cell.angle_gamma   90.00
#
_symmetry.space_group_name_H-M   'P 1'
#
loop_
_entity.id
_entity.type
_entity.pdbx_description
1 polymer ?
#
loop_
_entity_poly.entity_id
_entity_poly.type
_entity_poly.pdbx_seq_one_letter_code
_entity_poly.pdbx_strand_id
1 'polypeptide(L)'
;MKYDVIVVGGGFAGTAAAVSAARGGAKVLLLEKSGFLGGAAGNCYVNPFMGYTTKIDGKTTLLSDGIFTEILDRLEKKGGLMPNRVTFSEEVLKLVFDEMTEESGVDVLFHAYLLRAERDCDRIMSVTIMGKGGEMTFEADYFIDATGDADLTACAGAPYRIGREDDNLCQPMTLCFRMSGVDVDLAFKNTEKINALYRKFREDGKIKNPREDVLKFKYVADGVLHLNSTRIVKRSPFDRSPPPNVRALHVPQRKLRGV
;
A
#
# COMPACT_ATOMS: atom_id res chain seq x y z
N MET A 1 -8.40 22.46 -17.06
CA MET A 1 -9.25 22.73 -15.86
C MET A 1 -8.30 22.98 -14.71
N LYS A 2 -8.41 24.07 -14.00
CA LYS A 2 -7.49 24.41 -12.90
C LYS A 2 -8.05 23.94 -11.56
N TYR A 3 -7.20 23.36 -10.74
CA TYR A 3 -7.47 22.96 -9.36
C TYR A 3 -6.69 23.84 -8.38
N ASP A 4 -7.09 23.83 -7.12
CA ASP A 4 -6.27 24.43 -6.06
C ASP A 4 -5.16 23.46 -5.65
N VAL A 5 -5.51 22.17 -5.53
CA VAL A 5 -4.59 21.11 -5.13
C VAL A 5 -4.72 19.91 -6.07
N ILE A 6 -3.58 19.39 -6.53
CA ILE A 6 -3.50 18.08 -7.17
C ILE A 6 -2.71 17.15 -6.27
N VAL A 7 -3.31 16.01 -5.90
CA VAL A 7 -2.66 14.93 -5.16
C VAL A 7 -2.35 13.78 -6.12
N VAL A 8 -1.11 13.34 -6.18
CA VAL A 8 -0.69 12.23 -7.02
C VAL A 8 -0.45 10.99 -6.14
N GLY A 9 -1.26 9.95 -6.37
CA GLY A 9 -1.27 8.71 -5.61
C GLY A 9 -2.41 8.61 -4.61
N GLY A 10 -3.31 7.66 -4.82
CA GLY A 10 -4.53 7.40 -4.03
C GLY A 10 -4.36 6.36 -2.93
N GLY A 11 -3.16 6.27 -2.31
CA GLY A 11 -2.94 5.49 -1.10
C GLY A 11 -3.50 6.16 0.15
N PHE A 12 -3.20 5.64 1.34
CA PHE A 12 -3.64 6.23 2.62
C PHE A 12 -3.28 7.71 2.73
N ALA A 13 -2.03 8.06 2.44
CA ALA A 13 -1.55 9.42 2.55
C ALA A 13 -2.25 10.37 1.57
N GLY A 14 -2.36 9.94 0.31
CA GLY A 14 -2.99 10.76 -0.73
C GLY A 14 -4.50 10.92 -0.53
N THR A 15 -5.21 9.86 -0.17
CA THR A 15 -6.64 9.95 0.16
C THR A 15 -6.87 10.88 1.35
N ALA A 16 -6.07 10.74 2.42
CA ALA A 16 -6.17 11.62 3.58
C ALA A 16 -5.86 13.08 3.23
N ALA A 17 -4.82 13.33 2.43
CA ALA A 17 -4.46 14.67 1.99
C ALA A 17 -5.56 15.30 1.13
N ALA A 18 -6.10 14.54 0.17
CA ALA A 18 -7.17 15.01 -0.72
C ALA A 18 -8.45 15.34 0.06
N VAL A 19 -8.90 14.44 0.93
CA VAL A 19 -10.08 14.65 1.79
C VAL A 19 -9.88 15.85 2.72
N SER A 20 -8.70 15.98 3.35
CA SER A 20 -8.42 17.10 4.23
C SER A 20 -8.42 18.43 3.49
N ALA A 21 -7.79 18.51 2.33
CA ALA A 21 -7.75 19.72 1.51
C ALA A 21 -9.17 20.13 1.03
N ALA A 22 -9.95 19.17 0.54
CA ALA A 22 -11.30 19.41 0.07
C ALA A 22 -12.23 19.87 1.21
N ARG A 23 -12.13 19.26 2.38
CA ARG A 23 -12.88 19.73 3.58
C ARG A 23 -12.43 21.11 4.06
N GLY A 24 -11.21 21.53 3.72
CA GLY A 24 -10.71 22.88 3.91
C GLY A 24 -11.21 23.89 2.87
N GLY A 25 -12.03 23.48 1.91
CA GLY A 25 -12.63 24.31 0.87
C GLY A 25 -11.83 24.38 -0.44
N ALA A 26 -10.75 23.62 -0.58
CA ALA A 26 -9.98 23.57 -1.81
C ALA A 26 -10.66 22.70 -2.87
N LYS A 27 -10.55 23.08 -4.15
CA LYS A 27 -10.90 22.24 -5.29
C LYS A 27 -9.77 21.25 -5.55
N VAL A 28 -10.02 19.97 -5.32
CA VAL A 28 -8.98 18.92 -5.30
C VAL A 28 -9.17 17.92 -6.42
N LEU A 29 -8.07 17.58 -7.11
CA LEU A 29 -7.96 16.42 -8.00
C LEU A 29 -7.03 15.37 -7.37
N LEU A 30 -7.51 14.14 -7.23
CA LEU A 30 -6.73 12.99 -6.82
C LEU A 30 -6.46 12.09 -8.04
N LEU A 31 -5.19 11.91 -8.38
CA LEU A 31 -4.74 11.08 -9.49
C LEU A 31 -4.26 9.71 -8.97
N GLU A 32 -4.87 8.62 -9.41
CA GLU A 32 -4.51 7.25 -9.00
C GLU A 32 -4.28 6.36 -10.22
N LYS A 33 -3.13 5.66 -10.23
CA LYS A 33 -2.75 4.75 -11.34
C LYS A 33 -3.57 3.46 -11.39
N SER A 34 -4.12 3.03 -10.26
CA SER A 34 -4.97 1.84 -10.16
C SER A 34 -6.43 2.19 -10.50
N GLY A 35 -7.29 1.17 -10.55
CA GLY A 35 -8.74 1.35 -10.70
C GLY A 35 -9.49 1.49 -9.37
N PHE A 36 -8.77 1.72 -8.26
CA PHE A 36 -9.32 1.88 -6.91
C PHE A 36 -8.32 2.59 -6.01
N LEU A 37 -8.82 3.19 -4.93
CA LEU A 37 -8.01 3.79 -3.86
C LEU A 37 -7.50 2.71 -2.89
N GLY A 38 -6.48 3.05 -2.09
CA GLY A 38 -5.93 2.17 -1.04
C GLY A 38 -4.45 1.83 -1.20
N GLY A 39 -3.83 2.19 -2.33
CA GLY A 39 -2.39 2.04 -2.55
C GLY A 39 -1.89 0.62 -2.24
N ALA A 40 -0.84 0.50 -1.41
CA ALA A 40 -0.22 -0.78 -1.08
C ALA A 40 -1.18 -1.76 -0.35
N ALA A 41 -2.15 -1.26 0.43
CA ALA A 41 -3.14 -2.12 1.06
C ALA A 41 -4.02 -2.81 0.00
N GLY A 42 -4.56 -2.04 -0.95
CA GLY A 42 -5.42 -2.56 -2.01
C GLY A 42 -4.68 -3.38 -3.07
N ASN A 43 -3.47 -2.94 -3.49
CA ASN A 43 -2.73 -3.56 -4.58
C ASN A 43 -1.83 -4.73 -4.14
N CYS A 44 -1.28 -4.66 -2.92
CA CYS A 44 -0.23 -5.56 -2.47
C CYS A 44 -0.59 -6.33 -1.21
N TYR A 45 -1.84 -6.21 -0.73
CA TYR A 45 -2.30 -6.82 0.51
C TYR A 45 -1.45 -6.45 1.73
N VAL A 46 -0.99 -5.18 1.81
CA VAL A 46 -0.27 -4.68 2.99
C VAL A 46 -1.26 -4.47 4.13
N ASN A 47 -1.38 -5.49 4.94
CA ASN A 47 -2.29 -5.65 6.05
C ASN A 47 -1.53 -6.47 7.13
N PRO A 48 -1.62 -6.19 8.40
CA PRO A 48 -2.47 -5.25 9.14
C PRO A 48 -1.87 -3.84 9.32
N PHE A 49 -2.63 -2.91 9.94
CA PHE A 49 -2.07 -1.66 10.45
C PHE A 49 -1.02 -1.93 11.52
N MET A 50 0.10 -1.21 11.50
CA MET A 50 1.21 -1.42 12.42
C MET A 50 1.59 -0.11 13.10
N GLY A 51 1.79 -0.16 14.42
CA GLY A 51 2.47 0.88 15.17
C GLY A 51 1.77 2.24 15.25
N TYR A 52 0.43 2.30 15.22
CA TYR A 52 -0.31 3.56 15.34
C TYR A 52 -0.71 3.93 16.78
N THR A 53 -0.30 3.13 17.74
CA THR A 53 -0.45 3.42 19.19
C THR A 53 0.86 3.23 19.93
N THR A 54 1.02 3.95 21.05
CA THR A 54 2.12 3.76 21.99
C THR A 54 1.60 3.84 23.43
N LYS A 55 2.47 3.57 24.39
CA LYS A 55 2.15 3.80 25.80
C LYS A 55 2.93 5.02 26.33
N ILE A 56 2.20 6.00 26.84
CA ILE A 56 2.74 7.16 27.53
C ILE A 56 2.16 7.12 28.95
N ASP A 57 3.00 7.07 29.97
CA ASP A 57 2.61 6.98 31.39
C ASP A 57 1.59 5.86 31.67
N GLY A 58 1.81 4.70 31.03
CA GLY A 58 0.95 3.52 31.16
C GLY A 58 -0.39 3.58 30.40
N LYS A 59 -0.72 4.72 29.78
CA LYS A 59 -1.93 4.91 28.98
C LYS A 59 -1.65 4.67 27.50
N THR A 60 -2.55 3.93 26.83
CA THR A 60 -2.48 3.79 25.36
C THR A 60 -2.82 5.13 24.71
N THR A 61 -1.91 5.63 23.89
CA THR A 61 -2.02 6.91 23.19
C THR A 61 -1.94 6.66 21.69
N LEU A 62 -2.80 7.32 20.91
CA LEU A 62 -2.75 7.30 19.45
C LEU A 62 -1.53 8.10 18.96
N LEU A 63 -0.79 7.54 18.00
CA LEU A 63 0.26 8.22 17.24
C LEU A 63 -0.28 8.84 15.95
N SER A 64 -1.42 8.34 15.47
CA SER A 64 -2.13 8.83 14.30
C SER A 64 -3.60 8.99 14.65
N ASP A 65 -4.17 10.14 14.32
CA ASP A 65 -5.55 10.53 14.64
C ASP A 65 -6.21 11.25 13.43
N GLY A 66 -7.35 11.88 13.64
CA GLY A 66 -8.08 12.63 12.63
C GLY A 66 -8.63 11.72 11.52
N ILE A 67 -8.22 11.93 10.28
CA ILE A 67 -8.67 11.12 9.12
C ILE A 67 -8.42 9.64 9.35
N PHE A 68 -7.32 9.25 10.00
CA PHE A 68 -7.03 7.84 10.27
C PHE A 68 -8.04 7.21 11.23
N THR A 69 -8.40 7.91 12.30
CA THR A 69 -9.43 7.45 13.25
C THR A 69 -10.79 7.32 12.55
N GLU A 70 -11.15 8.28 11.70
CA GLU A 70 -12.37 8.20 10.88
C GLU A 70 -12.36 6.96 9.97
N ILE A 71 -11.23 6.65 9.33
CA ILE A 71 -11.09 5.42 8.52
C ILE A 71 -11.35 4.17 9.36
N LEU A 72 -10.77 4.09 10.56
CA LEU A 72 -10.98 2.95 11.47
C LEU A 72 -12.46 2.80 11.85
N ASP A 73 -13.13 3.90 12.20
CA ASP A 73 -14.53 3.89 12.62
C ASP A 73 -15.47 3.50 11.47
N ARG A 74 -15.19 3.97 10.25
CA ARG A 74 -15.94 3.59 9.04
C ARG A 74 -15.73 2.11 8.68
N LEU A 75 -14.50 1.62 8.78
CA LEU A 75 -14.18 0.19 8.59
C LEU A 75 -14.93 -0.67 9.61
N GLU A 76 -14.92 -0.29 10.89
CA GLU A 76 -15.61 -1.00 11.96
C GLU A 76 -17.12 -1.04 11.72
N LYS A 77 -17.72 0.10 11.41
CA LYS A 77 -19.16 0.23 11.10
C LYS A 77 -19.60 -0.66 9.93
N LYS A 78 -18.70 -0.88 8.95
CA LYS A 78 -18.96 -1.73 7.78
C LYS A 78 -18.55 -3.21 7.98
N GLY A 79 -18.10 -3.59 9.19
CA GLY A 79 -17.64 -4.95 9.46
C GLY A 79 -16.29 -5.28 8.79
N GLY A 80 -15.58 -4.28 8.33
CA GLY A 80 -14.27 -4.43 7.65
C GLY A 80 -13.07 -4.34 8.58
N LEU A 81 -13.25 -4.22 9.90
CA LEU A 81 -12.20 -4.12 10.89
C LEU A 81 -12.37 -5.19 11.96
N MET A 82 -11.30 -5.92 12.28
CA MET A 82 -11.35 -6.88 13.39
C MET A 82 -11.38 -6.17 14.76
N PRO A 83 -11.84 -6.86 15.83
CA PRO A 83 -11.89 -6.28 17.19
C PRO A 83 -10.55 -5.79 17.73
N ASN A 84 -9.43 -6.30 17.21
CA ASN A 84 -8.10 -5.81 17.55
C ASN A 84 -7.77 -4.43 16.96
N ARG A 85 -8.66 -3.88 16.11
CA ARG A 85 -8.54 -2.61 15.38
C ARG A 85 -7.25 -2.49 14.54
N VAL A 86 -6.65 -3.62 14.17
CA VAL A 86 -5.38 -3.70 13.44
C VAL A 86 -5.56 -4.38 12.08
N THR A 87 -6.27 -5.50 12.06
CA THR A 87 -6.53 -6.25 10.84
C THR A 87 -7.82 -5.78 10.19
N PHE A 88 -7.77 -5.50 8.90
CA PHE A 88 -8.89 -4.94 8.15
C PHE A 88 -9.12 -5.67 6.82
N SER A 89 -10.28 -5.43 6.22
CA SER A 89 -10.57 -5.81 4.83
C SER A 89 -10.18 -4.69 3.89
N GLU A 90 -9.28 -4.93 2.97
CA GLU A 90 -8.91 -3.97 1.94
C GLU A 90 -10.03 -3.72 0.93
N GLU A 91 -10.95 -4.66 0.74
CA GLU A 91 -12.12 -4.43 -0.12
C GLU A 91 -13.09 -3.44 0.54
N VAL A 92 -13.29 -3.56 1.87
CA VAL A 92 -14.07 -2.56 2.61
C VAL A 92 -13.34 -1.23 2.71
N LEU A 93 -11.99 -1.25 2.79
CA LEU A 93 -11.18 -0.03 2.77
C LEU A 93 -11.35 0.76 1.47
N LYS A 94 -11.35 0.10 0.32
CA LYS A 94 -11.59 0.74 -0.98
C LYS A 94 -12.93 1.48 -0.98
N LEU A 95 -13.99 0.81 -0.53
CA LEU A 95 -15.31 1.42 -0.41
C LEU A 95 -15.32 2.61 0.56
N VAL A 96 -14.64 2.50 1.70
CA VAL A 96 -14.52 3.61 2.66
C VAL A 96 -13.83 4.81 2.02
N PHE A 97 -12.78 4.59 1.24
CA PHE A 97 -12.05 5.67 0.57
C PHE A 97 -12.87 6.31 -0.55
N ASP A 98 -13.61 5.53 -1.32
CA ASP A 98 -14.53 6.05 -2.35
C ASP A 98 -15.59 6.95 -1.70
N GLU A 99 -16.24 6.49 -0.64
CA GLU A 99 -17.24 7.28 0.10
C GLU A 99 -16.63 8.58 0.69
N MET A 100 -15.45 8.49 1.32
CA MET A 100 -14.81 9.67 1.91
C MET A 100 -14.42 10.71 0.88
N THR A 101 -13.95 10.31 -0.28
CA THR A 101 -13.60 11.23 -1.37
C THR A 101 -14.85 11.83 -2.00
N GLU A 102 -15.89 11.05 -2.25
CA GLU A 102 -17.17 11.52 -2.79
C GLU A 102 -17.84 12.53 -1.84
N GLU A 103 -18.00 12.18 -0.56
CA GLU A 103 -18.59 13.04 0.47
C GLU A 103 -17.83 14.37 0.65
N SER A 104 -16.52 14.36 0.40
CA SER A 104 -15.66 15.56 0.51
C SER A 104 -15.59 16.38 -0.78
N GLY A 105 -16.18 15.91 -1.87
CA GLY A 105 -16.18 16.61 -3.16
C GLY A 105 -14.80 16.59 -3.86
N VAL A 106 -14.03 15.54 -3.65
CA VAL A 106 -12.76 15.32 -4.36
C VAL A 106 -13.02 14.75 -5.75
N ASP A 107 -12.48 15.39 -6.78
CA ASP A 107 -12.44 14.79 -8.12
C ASP A 107 -11.39 13.69 -8.15
N VAL A 108 -11.78 12.45 -8.44
CA VAL A 108 -10.85 11.30 -8.51
C VAL A 108 -10.71 10.82 -9.96
N LEU A 109 -9.48 10.71 -10.42
CA LEU A 109 -9.17 10.15 -11.74
C LEU A 109 -8.35 8.87 -11.58
N PHE A 110 -8.98 7.74 -11.89
CA PHE A 110 -8.36 6.42 -11.91
C PHE A 110 -7.63 6.14 -13.22
N HIS A 111 -6.75 5.13 -13.20
CA HIS A 111 -5.92 4.74 -14.34
C HIS A 111 -5.09 5.90 -14.90
N ALA A 112 -4.67 6.80 -14.02
CA ALA A 112 -3.92 8.01 -14.31
C ALA A 112 -2.44 7.81 -13.98
N TYR A 113 -1.64 7.43 -14.97
CA TYR A 113 -0.19 7.25 -14.81
C TYR A 113 0.53 8.56 -14.99
N LEU A 114 1.24 9.03 -13.97
CA LEU A 114 2.08 10.22 -14.05
C LEU A 114 3.18 10.00 -15.11
N LEU A 115 3.28 10.89 -16.09
CA LEU A 115 4.30 10.87 -17.13
C LEU A 115 5.40 11.90 -16.86
N ARG A 116 5.00 13.14 -16.55
CA ARG A 116 5.92 14.27 -16.34
C ARG A 116 5.27 15.36 -15.53
N ALA A 117 6.11 16.21 -14.97
CA ALA A 117 5.72 17.44 -14.30
C ALA A 117 6.49 18.60 -14.95
N GLU A 118 5.78 19.66 -15.29
CA GLU A 118 6.40 20.89 -15.80
C GLU A 118 6.64 21.84 -14.63
N ARG A 119 7.84 22.45 -14.63
CA ARG A 119 8.30 23.32 -13.55
C ARG A 119 8.77 24.66 -14.10
N ASP A 120 8.43 25.71 -13.39
CA ASP A 120 9.05 27.02 -13.54
C ASP A 120 9.81 27.35 -12.25
N CYS A 121 11.13 27.49 -12.35
CA CYS A 121 12.01 27.62 -11.19
C CYS A 121 11.75 26.53 -10.13
N ASP A 122 11.29 26.91 -8.95
CA ASP A 122 11.05 26.02 -7.81
C ASP A 122 9.57 25.61 -7.67
N ARG A 123 8.73 25.97 -8.65
CA ARG A 123 7.30 25.71 -8.62
C ARG A 123 6.89 24.70 -9.69
N ILE A 124 6.13 23.67 -9.31
CA ILE A 124 5.46 22.82 -10.28
C ILE A 124 4.25 23.60 -10.82
N MET A 125 4.14 23.67 -12.15
CA MET A 125 3.07 24.37 -12.84
C MET A 125 1.97 23.44 -13.31
N SER A 126 2.35 22.24 -13.76
CA SER A 126 1.41 21.25 -14.24
C SER A 126 1.96 19.83 -14.11
N VAL A 127 1.05 18.87 -14.16
CA VAL A 127 1.34 17.44 -14.31
C VAL A 127 0.66 16.91 -15.54
N THR A 128 1.37 16.05 -16.28
CA THR A 128 0.79 15.31 -17.40
C THR A 128 0.73 13.84 -17.03
N ILE A 129 -0.45 13.25 -17.25
CA ILE A 129 -0.70 11.83 -17.02
C ILE A 129 -1.03 11.13 -18.34
N MET A 130 -0.85 9.81 -18.36
CA MET A 130 -1.43 8.93 -19.38
C MET A 130 -2.68 8.30 -18.79
N GLY A 131 -3.80 8.57 -19.38
CA GLY A 131 -5.06 7.89 -19.10
C GLY A 131 -5.51 7.05 -20.30
N LYS A 132 -6.67 6.42 -20.19
CA LYS A 132 -7.24 5.60 -21.26
C LYS A 132 -7.56 6.42 -22.55
N GLY A 133 -7.82 7.72 -22.39
CA GLY A 133 -8.08 8.66 -23.50
C GLY A 133 -6.82 9.30 -24.09
N GLY A 134 -5.62 8.91 -23.65
CA GLY A 134 -4.36 9.54 -24.05
C GLY A 134 -3.77 10.45 -22.96
N GLU A 135 -2.84 11.32 -23.37
CA GLU A 135 -2.22 12.28 -22.48
C GLU A 135 -3.20 13.38 -22.07
N MET A 136 -3.20 13.69 -20.77
CA MET A 136 -3.98 14.80 -20.19
C MET A 136 -3.09 15.62 -19.27
N THR A 137 -3.18 16.94 -19.34
CA THR A 137 -2.41 17.87 -18.52
C THR A 137 -3.34 18.64 -17.59
N PHE A 138 -2.94 18.74 -16.31
CA PHE A 138 -3.66 19.42 -15.26
C PHE A 138 -2.78 20.45 -14.58
N GLU A 139 -3.36 21.59 -14.24
CA GLU A 139 -2.70 22.70 -13.54
C GLU A 139 -3.29 22.87 -12.15
N ALA A 140 -2.45 23.24 -11.18
CA ALA A 140 -2.88 23.58 -9.83
C ALA A 140 -1.96 24.61 -9.18
N ASP A 141 -2.43 25.16 -8.06
CA ASP A 141 -1.61 26.04 -7.25
C ASP A 141 -0.67 25.24 -6.32
N TYR A 142 -1.08 24.04 -5.90
CA TYR A 142 -0.30 23.14 -5.05
C TYR A 142 -0.34 21.69 -5.58
N PHE A 143 0.78 20.98 -5.38
CA PHE A 143 0.93 19.59 -5.75
C PHE A 143 1.42 18.78 -4.55
N ILE A 144 0.81 17.63 -4.30
CA ILE A 144 1.18 16.71 -3.22
C ILE A 144 1.63 15.40 -3.84
N ASP A 145 2.87 14.99 -3.56
CA ASP A 145 3.37 13.66 -3.91
C ASP A 145 3.00 12.64 -2.83
N ALA A 146 2.08 11.76 -3.15
CA ALA A 146 1.66 10.62 -2.32
C ALA A 146 1.83 9.29 -3.05
N THR A 147 2.73 9.23 -4.03
CA THR A 147 2.89 8.07 -4.92
C THR A 147 3.48 6.84 -4.25
N GLY A 148 4.07 6.99 -3.07
CA GLY A 148 4.77 5.92 -2.35
C GLY A 148 6.21 5.69 -2.82
N ASP A 149 6.53 6.06 -4.06
CA ASP A 149 7.86 5.94 -4.66
C ASP A 149 8.47 7.30 -5.02
N ALA A 150 7.85 8.42 -4.62
CA ALA A 150 8.24 9.78 -4.94
C ALA A 150 8.27 10.08 -6.46
N ASP A 151 7.28 9.53 -7.18
CA ASP A 151 7.22 9.67 -8.64
C ASP A 151 7.09 11.12 -9.09
N LEU A 152 6.23 11.91 -8.43
CA LEU A 152 6.07 13.34 -8.73
C LEU A 152 7.33 14.12 -8.39
N THR A 153 7.94 13.85 -7.25
CA THR A 153 9.20 14.45 -6.79
C THR A 153 10.31 14.22 -7.81
N ALA A 154 10.45 12.99 -8.31
CA ALA A 154 11.42 12.63 -9.32
C ALA A 154 11.10 13.29 -10.68
N CYS A 155 9.85 13.30 -11.12
CA CYS A 155 9.43 13.96 -12.35
C CYS A 155 9.65 15.47 -12.33
N ALA A 156 9.47 16.09 -11.17
CA ALA A 156 9.72 17.53 -10.97
C ALA A 156 11.21 17.87 -10.82
N GLY A 157 12.11 16.87 -10.79
CA GLY A 157 13.54 17.09 -10.61
C GLY A 157 13.92 17.61 -9.22
N ALA A 158 13.06 17.40 -8.21
CA ALA A 158 13.38 17.73 -6.84
C ALA A 158 14.34 16.68 -6.24
N PRO A 159 15.16 17.05 -5.25
CA PRO A 159 16.09 16.12 -4.63
C PRO A 159 15.35 14.97 -3.92
N TYR A 160 15.82 13.76 -4.13
CA TYR A 160 15.30 12.57 -3.43
C TYR A 160 16.44 11.57 -3.17
N ARG A 161 16.18 10.61 -2.29
CA ARG A 161 17.12 9.53 -1.97
C ARG A 161 16.46 8.18 -2.23
N ILE A 162 17.23 7.25 -2.74
CA ILE A 162 16.82 5.86 -2.92
C ILE A 162 17.59 4.99 -1.92
N GLY A 163 16.85 4.24 -1.11
CA GLY A 163 17.42 3.27 -0.20
C GLY A 163 18.18 3.88 0.99
N ARG A 164 19.01 3.05 1.61
CA ARG A 164 19.86 3.41 2.76
C ARG A 164 21.10 4.18 2.33
N GLU A 165 21.68 4.94 3.27
CA GLU A 165 22.90 5.73 3.00
C GLU A 165 24.10 4.85 2.63
N ASP A 166 24.23 3.70 3.31
CA ASP A 166 25.42 2.85 3.23
C ASP A 166 25.52 2.07 1.92
N ASP A 167 24.39 1.63 1.35
CA ASP A 167 24.37 0.67 0.26
C ASP A 167 23.28 0.92 -0.81
N ASN A 168 22.49 1.97 -0.64
CA ASN A 168 21.34 2.34 -1.50
C ASN A 168 20.28 1.21 -1.63
N LEU A 169 20.28 0.24 -0.74
CA LEU A 169 19.29 -0.81 -0.77
C LEU A 169 17.97 -0.34 -0.17
N CYS A 170 16.90 -0.58 -0.91
CA CYS A 170 15.53 -0.37 -0.45
C CYS A 170 15.11 -1.44 0.55
N GLN A 171 13.94 -1.24 1.17
CA GLN A 171 13.33 -2.26 2.02
C GLN A 171 13.16 -3.58 1.25
N PRO A 172 13.32 -4.74 1.91
CA PRO A 172 13.10 -6.02 1.26
C PRO A 172 11.70 -6.10 0.66
N MET A 173 11.61 -6.55 -0.58
CA MET A 173 10.33 -6.79 -1.24
C MET A 173 9.69 -8.08 -0.71
N THR A 174 8.37 -8.12 -0.70
CA THR A 174 7.59 -9.29 -0.29
C THR A 174 6.39 -9.48 -1.21
N LEU A 175 5.90 -10.71 -1.31
CA LEU A 175 4.60 -11.05 -1.84
C LEU A 175 3.72 -11.48 -0.67
N CYS A 176 2.70 -10.69 -0.34
CA CYS A 176 1.65 -11.10 0.57
C CYS A 176 0.64 -11.98 -0.17
N PHE A 177 0.11 -12.98 0.50
CA PHE A 177 -0.89 -13.88 -0.06
C PHE A 177 -1.83 -14.41 1.02
N ARG A 178 -2.91 -15.05 0.60
CA ARG A 178 -3.90 -15.65 1.50
C ARG A 178 -4.09 -17.13 1.21
N MET A 179 -4.42 -17.86 2.27
CA MET A 179 -4.87 -19.23 2.22
C MET A 179 -6.26 -19.32 2.82
N SER A 180 -7.19 -19.91 2.10
CA SER A 180 -8.55 -20.23 2.59
C SER A 180 -8.65 -21.70 2.99
N GLY A 181 -9.72 -22.05 3.70
CA GLY A 181 -9.93 -23.40 4.21
C GLY A 181 -8.98 -23.80 5.33
N VAL A 182 -8.46 -22.82 6.07
CA VAL A 182 -7.50 -23.04 7.18
C VAL A 182 -8.24 -23.00 8.51
N ASP A 183 -7.98 -23.96 9.38
CA ASP A 183 -8.26 -23.81 10.80
C ASP A 183 -7.27 -22.79 11.38
N VAL A 184 -7.72 -21.52 11.44
CA VAL A 184 -6.89 -20.40 11.83
C VAL A 184 -6.42 -20.51 13.28
N ASP A 185 -7.30 -20.94 14.19
CA ASP A 185 -6.95 -21.07 15.61
C ASP A 185 -5.96 -22.20 15.83
N LEU A 186 -6.11 -23.32 15.14
CA LEU A 186 -5.14 -24.40 15.16
C LEU A 186 -3.78 -23.95 14.59
N ALA A 187 -3.79 -23.16 13.51
CA ALA A 187 -2.57 -22.60 12.91
C ALA A 187 -1.83 -21.66 13.88
N PHE A 188 -2.55 -20.86 14.67
CA PHE A 188 -1.95 -20.00 15.70
C PHE A 188 -1.48 -20.79 16.91
N LYS A 189 -2.24 -21.79 17.37
CA LYS A 189 -1.86 -22.69 18.45
C LYS A 189 -0.57 -23.45 18.16
N ASN A 190 -0.32 -23.79 16.88
CA ASN A 190 0.85 -24.53 16.43
C ASN A 190 1.96 -23.64 15.85
N THR A 191 2.01 -22.34 16.16
CA THR A 191 2.99 -21.40 15.58
C THR A 191 4.43 -21.90 15.71
N GLU A 192 4.84 -22.35 16.89
CA GLU A 192 6.22 -22.84 17.11
C GLU A 192 6.53 -24.09 16.30
N LYS A 193 5.58 -25.01 16.20
CA LYS A 193 5.73 -26.24 15.40
C LYS A 193 5.85 -25.91 13.90
N ILE A 194 5.06 -24.97 13.41
CA ILE A 194 5.11 -24.49 12.02
C ILE A 194 6.47 -23.84 11.75
N ASN A 195 6.93 -22.96 12.63
CA ASN A 195 8.22 -22.30 12.47
C ASN A 195 9.40 -23.26 12.57
N ALA A 196 9.35 -24.25 13.46
CA ALA A 196 10.37 -25.29 13.55
C ALA A 196 10.46 -26.12 12.25
N LEU A 197 9.30 -26.51 11.69
CA LEU A 197 9.26 -27.24 10.42
C LEU A 197 9.75 -26.38 9.25
N TYR A 198 9.39 -25.10 9.23
CA TYR A 198 9.84 -24.13 8.23
C TYR A 198 11.37 -23.99 8.26
N ARG A 199 11.97 -23.80 9.45
CA ARG A 199 13.43 -23.71 9.63
C ARG A 199 14.13 -24.99 9.16
N LYS A 200 13.61 -26.16 9.52
CA LYS A 200 14.13 -27.44 9.05
C LYS A 200 14.13 -27.54 7.52
N PHE A 201 13.05 -27.14 6.85
CA PHE A 201 12.99 -27.14 5.38
C PHE A 201 13.94 -26.14 4.73
N ARG A 202 14.26 -25.04 5.42
CA ARG A 202 15.31 -24.11 4.97
C ARG A 202 16.70 -24.75 5.09
N GLU A 203 17.01 -25.38 6.22
CA GLU A 203 18.27 -26.11 6.46
C GLU A 203 18.45 -27.23 5.44
N ASP A 204 17.41 -27.98 5.13
CA ASP A 204 17.39 -29.00 4.09
C ASP A 204 17.49 -28.44 2.65
N GLY A 205 17.53 -27.12 2.47
CA GLY A 205 17.56 -26.46 1.16
C GLY A 205 16.26 -26.53 0.34
N LYS A 206 15.18 -27.05 0.93
CA LYS A 206 13.86 -27.15 0.28
C LYS A 206 13.16 -25.78 0.17
N ILE A 207 13.41 -24.91 1.14
CA ILE A 207 12.93 -23.52 1.15
C ILE A 207 14.14 -22.59 1.01
N LYS A 208 14.15 -21.78 -0.06
CA LYS A 208 15.23 -20.82 -0.35
C LYS A 208 14.88 -19.39 0.08
N ASN A 209 13.76 -19.19 0.74
CA ASN A 209 13.32 -17.88 1.23
C ASN A 209 14.23 -17.44 2.40
N PRO A 210 14.78 -16.20 2.38
CA PRO A 210 15.68 -15.73 3.43
C PRO A 210 14.97 -15.38 4.75
N ARG A 211 13.63 -15.36 4.77
CA ARG A 211 12.89 -15.12 6.00
C ARG A 211 13.08 -16.26 7.00
N GLU A 212 13.11 -15.95 8.29
CA GLU A 212 13.45 -16.92 9.34
C GLU A 212 12.23 -17.70 9.85
N ASP A 213 11.03 -17.15 9.67
CA ASP A 213 9.78 -17.70 10.18
C ASP A 213 8.60 -17.45 9.23
N VAL A 214 7.46 -18.05 9.55
CA VAL A 214 6.19 -17.84 8.86
C VAL A 214 5.43 -16.70 9.54
N LEU A 215 5.48 -15.49 8.96
CA LEU A 215 4.69 -14.36 9.43
C LEU A 215 3.26 -14.48 8.91
N LYS A 216 2.33 -14.66 9.83
CA LYS A 216 0.91 -14.87 9.54
C LYS A 216 0.02 -14.00 10.41
N PHE A 217 -1.14 -13.67 9.89
CA PHE A 217 -2.15 -12.83 10.55
C PHE A 217 -3.53 -13.45 10.37
N LYS A 218 -4.42 -13.24 11.34
CA LYS A 218 -5.85 -13.49 11.15
C LYS A 218 -6.36 -12.51 10.10
N TYR A 219 -7.40 -12.89 9.39
CA TYR A 219 -8.08 -12.03 8.44
C TYR A 219 -9.56 -11.85 8.87
N VAL A 220 -10.24 -10.86 8.32
CA VAL A 220 -11.64 -10.57 8.67
C VAL A 220 -12.62 -11.66 8.23
N ALA A 221 -12.26 -12.47 7.24
CA ALA A 221 -13.04 -13.62 6.80
C ALA A 221 -12.62 -14.89 7.54
N ASP A 222 -13.59 -15.67 7.98
CA ASP A 222 -13.36 -16.93 8.66
C ASP A 222 -12.64 -17.95 7.77
N GLY A 223 -11.77 -18.75 8.39
CA GLY A 223 -11.01 -19.77 7.67
C GLY A 223 -9.95 -19.21 6.70
N VAL A 224 -9.64 -17.92 6.77
CA VAL A 224 -8.63 -17.27 5.92
C VAL A 224 -7.43 -16.83 6.75
N LEU A 225 -6.24 -17.25 6.31
CA LEU A 225 -4.96 -16.85 6.87
C LEU A 225 -4.25 -15.90 5.91
N HIS A 226 -3.87 -14.71 6.39
CA HIS A 226 -3.06 -13.77 5.64
C HIS A 226 -1.57 -13.98 5.96
N LEU A 227 -0.74 -14.04 4.94
CA LEU A 227 0.68 -14.35 5.07
C LEU A 227 1.55 -13.25 4.42
N ASN A 228 2.54 -12.81 5.21
CA ASN A 228 3.66 -11.98 4.76
C ASN A 228 4.96 -12.73 5.02
N SER A 229 5.12 -13.89 4.37
CA SER A 229 6.18 -14.85 4.68
C SER A 229 7.25 -14.96 3.60
N THR A 230 7.09 -14.28 2.46
CA THR A 230 8.14 -14.21 1.42
C THR A 230 9.08 -13.03 1.67
N ARG A 231 10.30 -13.09 1.14
CA ARG A 231 11.25 -11.98 1.22
C ARG A 231 12.29 -12.04 0.11
N ILE A 232 12.49 -10.91 -0.56
CA ILE A 232 13.59 -10.69 -1.51
C ILE A 232 14.51 -9.64 -0.91
N VAL A 233 15.78 -9.99 -0.70
CA VAL A 233 16.79 -9.13 -0.07
C VAL A 233 17.91 -8.79 -1.06
N LYS A 234 18.67 -7.73 -0.77
CA LYS A 234 19.84 -7.29 -1.55
C LYS A 234 19.50 -7.02 -3.02
N ARG A 235 18.34 -6.43 -3.26
CA ARG A 235 17.84 -6.03 -4.57
C ARG A 235 17.19 -4.66 -4.49
N SER A 236 17.31 -3.91 -5.57
CA SER A 236 16.58 -2.67 -5.77
C SER A 236 15.32 -2.95 -6.62
N PRO A 237 14.18 -2.28 -6.37
CA PRO A 237 13.02 -2.36 -7.27
C PRO A 237 13.32 -1.79 -8.66
N PHE A 238 14.42 -1.04 -8.82
CA PHE A 238 14.89 -0.49 -10.09
C PHE A 238 15.82 -1.43 -10.86
N ASP A 239 16.21 -2.58 -10.27
CA ASP A 239 17.01 -3.58 -10.98
C ASP A 239 16.20 -4.18 -12.13
N ARG A 240 16.60 -3.89 -13.35
CA ARG A 240 15.94 -4.43 -14.57
C ARG A 240 16.23 -5.92 -14.79
N SER A 241 17.27 -6.45 -14.16
CA SER A 241 17.60 -7.87 -14.23
C SER A 241 16.69 -8.66 -13.27
N PRO A 242 15.87 -9.60 -13.75
CA PRO A 242 15.11 -10.44 -12.86
C PRO A 242 16.08 -11.22 -11.95
N PRO A 243 15.89 -11.20 -10.62
CA PRO A 243 16.74 -11.98 -9.74
C PRO A 243 16.60 -13.47 -10.08
N PRO A 244 17.68 -14.24 -9.99
CA PRO A 244 17.69 -15.66 -10.36
C PRO A 244 16.62 -16.50 -9.62
N ASN A 245 16.09 -15.98 -8.52
CA ASN A 245 15.07 -16.64 -7.70
C ASN A 245 13.63 -16.08 -7.86
N VAL A 246 13.41 -15.03 -8.67
CA VAL A 246 12.05 -14.51 -8.95
C VAL A 246 11.22 -15.50 -9.78
N ARG A 247 11.86 -16.44 -10.47
CA ARG A 247 11.15 -17.57 -11.07
C ARG A 247 10.37 -18.40 -10.05
N ALA A 248 10.72 -18.35 -8.77
CA ALA A 248 9.99 -19.00 -7.69
C ALA A 248 8.76 -18.19 -7.20
N LEU A 249 8.72 -16.87 -7.48
CA LEU A 249 7.56 -16.02 -7.18
C LEU A 249 6.64 -15.86 -8.39
N HIS A 250 7.14 -16.09 -9.61
CA HIS A 250 6.31 -16.30 -10.77
C HIS A 250 5.81 -17.76 -10.74
N VAL A 251 4.78 -18.02 -9.95
CA VAL A 251 3.89 -19.15 -10.22
C VAL A 251 3.30 -18.85 -11.60
N PRO A 252 3.60 -19.65 -12.63
CA PRO A 252 3.08 -19.37 -13.96
C PRO A 252 1.56 -19.42 -13.84
N GLN A 253 0.86 -18.33 -14.15
CA GLN A 253 -0.61 -18.28 -14.25
C GLN A 253 -1.15 -19.37 -15.21
N ARG A 254 -0.28 -20.01 -16.01
CA ARG A 254 -0.59 -21.13 -16.89
C ARG A 254 -0.94 -22.44 -16.18
N LYS A 255 -0.62 -22.64 -14.90
CA LYS A 255 -0.97 -23.88 -14.16
C LYS A 255 -2.29 -23.80 -13.40
N LEU A 256 -2.94 -22.63 -13.34
CA LEU A 256 -4.26 -22.46 -12.71
C LEU A 256 -5.43 -22.59 -13.70
N ARG A 257 -5.16 -22.89 -14.99
CA ARG A 257 -6.22 -23.12 -16.00
C ARG A 257 -6.50 -24.60 -16.30
N GLY A 258 -6.23 -25.48 -15.37
CA GLY A 258 -6.42 -26.91 -15.55
C GLY A 258 -6.85 -27.61 -14.26
N VAL A 259 -7.96 -27.19 -13.65
CA VAL A 259 -8.85 -28.03 -12.82
C VAL A 259 -10.27 -27.53 -13.04
#